data_64bc6c4297dfb8dc5afb19b8aee9c332
#
_entry.id   64bc6c4297dfb8dc5afb19b8aee9c332
#
_cell.length_a   1.000
_cell.length_b   1.000
_cell.length_c   1.000
_cell.angle_alpha   90.00
_cell.angle_beta   90.00
_cell.angle_gamma   90.00
#
_symmetry.space_group_name_H-M   'P 1'
#
loop_
_entity.id
_entity.type
_entity.pdbx_description
1 polymer ?
#
loop_
_entity_poly.entity_id
_entity_poly.type
_entity_poly.pdbx_seq_one_letter_code
_entity_poly.pdbx_strand_id
1 'polypeptide(L)'
;MEIKPIHQALSRVQQTDFAQHNNKFANKLFAVLSAQSSLQGQNVCLAPTSMQQTFSILANGLEDDFRDKVVQAMGFESIDELNMENLALLNKLGQDDEYVKVALGNSLWIDRKWGPVKPAYASDMQKYYNATIDMLNIFNNVDSVQNALNAWAKEMTNNVVSEFPMGIHNDTKMVVANINCYEGKWAYPFNPAYTELQSFYNIDGKTKQVMTMSNTEELNAFVDKELKMLELPYGQGYYSMMLVMPTETEKLDSIAANADWWTWHEKMTKREVSFTLPRFSINTNWYHIEDLLPELGMPEAMELHLEKAMPNMTQLDMMHQTVALTVDESGTKAVTISSISGDVASANEIYISFNKPFIFAIRENTTGAILFMGKVVKL
;
A
#
# COMPACT_ATOMS: atom_id res chain seq x y z
N MET A 1 -19.09 8.22 19.69
CA MET A 1 -20.14 8.11 18.67
C MET A 1 -19.81 6.86 17.90
N GLU A 2 -20.67 5.87 17.92
CA GLU A 2 -20.47 4.61 17.23
C GLU A 2 -20.59 4.83 15.73
N ILE A 3 -19.55 4.50 14.96
CA ILE A 3 -19.58 4.58 13.50
C ILE A 3 -20.35 3.37 13.03
N LYS A 4 -21.50 3.57 12.37
CA LYS A 4 -22.26 2.44 11.81
C LYS A 4 -21.82 2.26 10.35
N PRO A 5 -21.09 1.21 10.02
CA PRO A 5 -20.70 0.93 8.64
C PRO A 5 -21.92 0.73 7.72
N ILE A 6 -21.85 1.22 6.50
CA ILE A 6 -22.89 1.02 5.48
C ILE A 6 -22.78 -0.40 4.90
N HIS A 7 -22.94 -1.41 5.73
CA HIS A 7 -22.73 -2.81 5.35
C HIS A 7 -23.69 -3.37 4.29
N GLN A 8 -24.83 -2.73 4.03
CA GLN A 8 -25.83 -3.28 3.11
C GLN A 8 -25.56 -2.95 1.63
N ALA A 9 -24.79 -1.90 1.32
CA ALA A 9 -24.54 -1.49 -0.05
C ALA A 9 -23.33 -2.23 -0.70
N LEU A 10 -22.41 -2.75 0.10
CA LEU A 10 -21.15 -3.36 -0.37
C LEU A 10 -21.20 -4.88 -0.54
N SER A 11 -22.31 -5.54 -0.20
CA SER A 11 -22.44 -7.00 -0.15
C SER A 11 -22.41 -7.73 -1.51
N ARG A 12 -22.27 -7.03 -2.64
CA ARG A 12 -22.21 -7.62 -4.01
C ARG A 12 -21.37 -6.78 -4.98
N VAL A 13 -20.26 -6.25 -4.54
CA VAL A 13 -19.33 -5.60 -5.47
C VAL A 13 -18.57 -6.68 -6.23
N GLN A 14 -18.53 -6.57 -7.55
CA GLN A 14 -17.61 -7.38 -8.37
C GLN A 14 -16.26 -6.70 -8.37
N GLN A 15 -15.20 -7.51 -8.22
CA GLN A 15 -13.85 -7.03 -8.41
C GLN A 15 -13.73 -6.39 -9.80
N THR A 16 -13.20 -5.17 -9.88
CA THR A 16 -12.95 -4.50 -11.16
C THR A 16 -11.77 -5.14 -11.89
N ASP A 17 -11.69 -5.01 -13.19
CA ASP A 17 -10.56 -5.50 -13.98
C ASP A 17 -9.26 -4.88 -13.49
N PHE A 18 -9.27 -3.57 -13.19
CA PHE A 18 -8.14 -2.89 -12.53
C PHE A 18 -7.69 -3.61 -11.25
N ALA A 19 -8.62 -3.91 -10.35
CA ALA A 19 -8.28 -4.57 -9.10
C ALA A 19 -7.71 -5.98 -9.32
N GLN A 20 -8.17 -6.70 -10.35
CA GLN A 20 -7.59 -8.01 -10.70
C GLN A 20 -6.14 -7.87 -11.15
N HIS A 21 -5.85 -6.94 -12.07
CA HIS A 21 -4.49 -6.67 -12.56
C HIS A 21 -3.59 -6.15 -11.44
N ASN A 22 -4.05 -5.11 -10.74
CA ASN A 22 -3.34 -4.50 -9.63
C ASN A 22 -2.99 -5.51 -8.53
N ASN A 23 -3.93 -6.37 -8.13
CA ASN A 23 -3.71 -7.33 -7.05
C ASN A 23 -2.76 -8.46 -7.46
N LYS A 24 -2.81 -8.92 -8.72
CA LYS A 24 -1.83 -9.88 -9.25
C LYS A 24 -0.43 -9.28 -9.28
N PHE A 25 -0.32 -8.04 -9.76
CA PHE A 25 0.95 -7.31 -9.77
C PHE A 25 1.46 -7.06 -8.33
N ALA A 26 0.58 -6.67 -7.40
CA ALA A 26 0.88 -6.50 -5.99
C ALA A 26 1.51 -7.74 -5.36
N ASN A 27 0.94 -8.92 -5.61
CA ASN A 27 1.47 -10.18 -5.10
C ASN A 27 2.86 -10.49 -5.68
N LYS A 28 3.04 -10.30 -6.99
CA LYS A 28 4.34 -10.49 -7.66
C LYS A 28 5.39 -9.54 -7.09
N LEU A 29 5.05 -8.26 -6.98
CA LEU A 29 5.92 -7.24 -6.42
C LEU A 29 6.29 -7.57 -4.96
N PHE A 30 5.30 -7.96 -4.15
CA PHE A 30 5.54 -8.34 -2.76
C PHE A 30 6.45 -9.57 -2.65
N ALA A 31 6.28 -10.57 -3.51
CA ALA A 31 7.12 -11.76 -3.54
C ALA A 31 8.58 -11.41 -3.87
N VAL A 32 8.81 -10.63 -4.93
CA VAL A 32 10.15 -10.18 -5.36
C VAL A 32 10.83 -9.36 -4.27
N LEU A 33 10.14 -8.35 -3.75
CA LEU A 33 10.71 -7.46 -2.72
C LEU A 33 10.98 -8.20 -1.40
N SER A 34 10.06 -9.07 -0.97
CA SER A 34 10.22 -9.83 0.29
C SER A 34 11.27 -10.92 0.23
N ALA A 35 11.69 -11.35 -0.95
CA ALA A 35 12.73 -12.35 -1.15
C ALA A 35 14.15 -11.79 -0.96
N GLN A 36 14.32 -10.47 -0.93
CA GLN A 36 15.62 -9.85 -0.72
C GLN A 36 16.23 -10.29 0.62
N SER A 37 17.50 -10.67 0.60
CA SER A 37 18.21 -11.21 1.77
C SER A 37 18.24 -10.23 2.95
N SER A 38 18.28 -8.92 2.69
CA SER A 38 18.24 -7.86 3.70
C SER A 38 16.91 -7.76 4.45
N LEU A 39 15.83 -8.34 3.91
CA LEU A 39 14.47 -8.27 4.45
C LEU A 39 13.97 -9.59 5.03
N GLN A 40 14.79 -10.64 4.99
CA GLN A 40 14.44 -11.90 5.62
C GLN A 40 14.22 -11.72 7.13
N GLY A 41 13.08 -12.19 7.63
CA GLY A 41 12.70 -12.05 9.04
C GLY A 41 12.43 -10.62 9.50
N GLN A 42 12.22 -9.68 8.57
CA GLN A 42 11.81 -8.31 8.87
C GLN A 42 10.31 -8.10 8.59
N ASN A 43 9.71 -7.19 9.35
CA ASN A 43 8.41 -6.65 8.99
C ASN A 43 8.56 -5.79 7.74
N VAL A 44 7.66 -5.96 6.79
CA VAL A 44 7.66 -5.17 5.56
C VAL A 44 6.26 -4.71 5.23
N CYS A 45 6.16 -3.52 4.66
CA CYS A 45 4.94 -2.96 4.10
C CYS A 45 5.24 -2.33 2.75
N LEU A 46 4.29 -2.41 1.86
CA LEU A 46 4.38 -1.93 0.49
C LEU A 46 3.03 -1.33 0.10
N ALA A 47 3.03 -0.30 -0.75
CA ALA A 47 1.85 0.30 -1.35
C ALA A 47 1.83 -0.05 -2.86
N PRO A 48 1.27 -1.21 -3.24
CA PRO A 48 1.38 -1.74 -4.60
C PRO A 48 0.67 -0.88 -5.63
N THR A 49 -0.51 -0.35 -5.33
CA THR A 49 -1.26 0.54 -6.23
C THR A 49 -0.43 1.77 -6.60
N SER A 50 0.25 2.33 -5.62
CA SER A 50 1.11 3.47 -5.84
C SER A 50 2.36 3.12 -6.65
N MET A 51 2.96 1.97 -6.39
CA MET A 51 4.10 1.49 -7.17
C MET A 51 3.70 1.25 -8.63
N GLN A 52 2.52 0.66 -8.85
CA GLN A 52 1.96 0.50 -10.18
C GLN A 52 1.76 1.85 -10.88
N GLN A 53 1.27 2.88 -10.17
CA GLN A 53 1.16 4.24 -10.72
C GLN A 53 2.53 4.82 -11.11
N THR A 54 3.56 4.60 -10.30
CA THR A 54 4.93 5.01 -10.62
C THR A 54 5.41 4.37 -11.94
N PHE A 55 5.25 3.05 -12.10
CA PHE A 55 5.58 2.37 -13.34
C PHE A 55 4.72 2.84 -14.53
N SER A 56 3.46 3.16 -14.29
CA SER A 56 2.55 3.68 -15.32
C SER A 56 2.96 5.07 -15.82
N ILE A 57 3.40 5.95 -14.90
CA ILE A 57 3.94 7.27 -15.25
C ILE A 57 5.19 7.11 -16.13
N LEU A 58 6.09 6.22 -15.78
CA LEU A 58 7.25 5.90 -16.60
C LEU A 58 6.85 5.33 -17.96
N ALA A 59 5.95 4.34 -17.98
CA ALA A 59 5.49 3.69 -19.21
C ALA A 59 4.94 4.70 -20.25
N ASN A 60 4.21 5.71 -19.81
CA ASN A 60 3.71 6.78 -20.68
C ASN A 60 4.84 7.61 -21.33
N GLY A 61 6.03 7.61 -20.73
CA GLY A 61 7.22 8.31 -21.25
C GLY A 61 8.09 7.48 -22.21
N LEU A 62 7.88 6.15 -22.25
CA LEU A 62 8.71 5.22 -23.00
C LEU A 62 8.30 5.12 -24.47
N GLU A 63 9.24 4.68 -25.34
CA GLU A 63 8.95 4.21 -26.68
C GLU A 63 8.08 2.95 -26.67
N ASP A 64 7.37 2.71 -27.78
CA ASP A 64 6.27 1.74 -27.84
C ASP A 64 6.68 0.33 -27.40
N ASP A 65 7.82 -0.18 -27.89
CA ASP A 65 8.29 -1.55 -27.59
C ASP A 65 8.61 -1.76 -26.11
N PHE A 66 9.21 -0.77 -25.45
CA PHE A 66 9.50 -0.82 -24.01
C PHE A 66 8.27 -0.56 -23.17
N ARG A 67 7.46 0.40 -23.57
CA ARG A 67 6.19 0.71 -22.94
C ARG A 67 5.30 -0.53 -22.82
N ASP A 68 5.11 -1.23 -23.94
CA ASP A 68 4.21 -2.37 -24.02
C ASP A 68 4.70 -3.53 -23.12
N LYS A 69 6.02 -3.74 -23.01
CA LYS A 69 6.60 -4.70 -22.06
C LYS A 69 6.30 -4.35 -20.61
N VAL A 70 6.44 -3.07 -20.23
CA VAL A 70 6.14 -2.60 -18.88
C VAL A 70 4.65 -2.75 -18.57
N VAL A 71 3.77 -2.35 -19.48
CA VAL A 71 2.31 -2.45 -19.36
C VAL A 71 1.89 -3.92 -19.19
N GLN A 72 2.39 -4.83 -20.03
CA GLN A 72 2.10 -6.26 -19.96
C GLN A 72 2.64 -6.91 -18.67
N ALA A 73 3.81 -6.48 -18.18
CA ALA A 73 4.35 -6.97 -16.91
C ALA A 73 3.46 -6.62 -15.70
N MET A 74 2.71 -5.52 -15.79
CA MET A 74 1.68 -5.13 -14.82
C MET A 74 0.32 -5.82 -15.04
N GLY A 75 0.15 -6.57 -16.15
CA GLY A 75 -1.04 -7.35 -16.46
C GLY A 75 -2.05 -6.69 -17.38
N PHE A 76 -1.76 -5.49 -17.93
CA PHE A 76 -2.67 -4.75 -18.82
C PHE A 76 -2.37 -5.02 -20.30
N GLU A 77 -3.37 -4.89 -21.14
CA GLU A 77 -3.27 -5.11 -22.58
C GLU A 77 -2.70 -3.88 -23.32
N SER A 78 -2.97 -2.68 -22.80
CA SER A 78 -2.54 -1.42 -23.43
C SER A 78 -2.33 -0.30 -22.41
N ILE A 79 -1.57 0.73 -22.83
CA ILE A 79 -1.39 1.95 -22.03
C ILE A 79 -2.70 2.73 -21.84
N ASP A 80 -3.58 2.69 -22.83
CA ASP A 80 -4.87 3.38 -22.75
C ASP A 80 -5.79 2.73 -21.73
N GLU A 81 -5.84 1.39 -21.69
CA GLU A 81 -6.55 0.64 -20.67
C GLU A 81 -6.02 0.99 -19.28
N LEU A 82 -4.70 0.88 -19.08
CA LEU A 82 -4.04 1.19 -17.82
C LEU A 82 -4.36 2.62 -17.34
N ASN A 83 -4.26 3.60 -18.23
CA ASN A 83 -4.56 5.01 -17.93
C ASN A 83 -6.02 5.21 -17.52
N MET A 84 -6.96 4.63 -18.25
CA MET A 84 -8.39 4.77 -17.97
C MET A 84 -8.79 4.09 -16.66
N GLU A 85 -8.27 2.90 -16.40
CA GLU A 85 -8.55 2.18 -15.16
C GLU A 85 -7.96 2.87 -13.94
N ASN A 86 -6.74 3.43 -14.07
CA ASN A 86 -6.15 4.23 -13.01
C ASN A 86 -6.96 5.50 -12.70
N LEU A 87 -7.43 6.21 -13.73
CA LEU A 87 -8.32 7.36 -13.54
C LEU A 87 -9.62 6.95 -12.82
N ALA A 88 -10.20 5.81 -13.19
CA ALA A 88 -11.40 5.29 -12.54
C ALA A 88 -11.16 4.99 -11.05
N LEU A 89 -10.00 4.41 -10.71
CA LEU A 89 -9.61 4.19 -9.31
C LEU A 89 -9.45 5.50 -8.55
N LEU A 90 -8.71 6.47 -9.09
CA LEU A 90 -8.51 7.77 -8.42
C LEU A 90 -9.83 8.47 -8.11
N ASN A 91 -10.80 8.39 -9.03
CA ASN A 91 -12.15 8.92 -8.81
C ASN A 91 -12.90 8.16 -7.69
N LYS A 92 -12.60 6.89 -7.45
CA LYS A 92 -13.20 6.10 -6.37
C LYS A 92 -12.54 6.39 -5.02
N LEU A 93 -11.22 6.54 -4.98
CA LEU A 93 -10.48 6.85 -3.74
C LEU A 93 -10.81 8.22 -3.17
N GLY A 94 -11.35 9.13 -3.97
CA GLY A 94 -11.86 10.44 -3.54
C GLY A 94 -13.27 10.43 -2.95
N GLN A 95 -13.89 9.26 -2.72
CA GLN A 95 -15.22 9.20 -2.10
C GLN A 95 -15.16 9.59 -0.62
N ASP A 96 -16.12 10.40 -0.19
CA ASP A 96 -16.17 10.99 1.14
C ASP A 96 -16.44 9.96 2.23
N ASP A 97 -15.40 9.51 2.90
CA ASP A 97 -15.49 8.90 4.22
C ASP A 97 -14.79 9.82 5.23
N GLU A 98 -15.55 10.49 6.09
CA GLU A 98 -15.01 11.44 7.07
C GLU A 98 -14.04 10.79 8.09
N TYR A 99 -14.03 9.46 8.17
CA TYR A 99 -13.20 8.66 9.07
C TYR A 99 -11.97 8.06 8.39
N VAL A 100 -11.89 8.17 7.05
CA VAL A 100 -10.77 7.62 6.28
C VAL A 100 -10.19 8.68 5.36
N LYS A 101 -8.88 8.84 5.40
CA LYS A 101 -8.12 9.69 4.47
C LYS A 101 -7.13 8.83 3.72
N VAL A 102 -7.20 8.89 2.42
CA VAL A 102 -6.21 8.27 1.53
C VAL A 102 -5.57 9.39 0.73
N ALA A 103 -4.26 9.49 0.80
CA ALA A 103 -3.49 10.38 -0.06
C ALA A 103 -2.54 9.54 -0.91
N LEU A 104 -2.69 9.65 -2.22
CA LEU A 104 -1.79 9.09 -3.22
C LEU A 104 -1.17 10.27 -3.98
N GLY A 105 0.08 10.58 -3.71
CA GLY A 105 0.82 11.65 -4.36
C GLY A 105 1.83 11.07 -5.34
N ASN A 106 1.74 11.53 -6.59
CA ASN A 106 2.70 11.22 -7.65
C ASN A 106 3.40 12.50 -8.08
N SER A 107 4.72 12.46 -8.23
CA SER A 107 5.46 13.60 -8.74
C SER A 107 6.69 13.21 -9.55
N LEU A 108 7.02 14.07 -10.49
CA LEU A 108 8.17 13.95 -11.36
C LEU A 108 8.98 15.24 -11.29
N TRP A 109 10.21 15.14 -10.78
CA TRP A 109 11.13 16.27 -10.59
C TRP A 109 12.32 16.09 -11.52
N ILE A 110 12.53 17.05 -12.39
CA ILE A 110 13.46 16.92 -13.52
C ILE A 110 14.47 18.05 -13.50
N ASP A 111 15.75 17.74 -13.70
CA ASP A 111 16.76 18.78 -13.89
C ASP A 111 16.56 19.50 -15.23
N ARG A 112 16.48 20.84 -15.19
CA ARG A 112 16.19 21.70 -16.36
C ARG A 112 17.19 21.53 -17.52
N LYS A 113 18.39 21.07 -17.23
CA LYS A 113 19.41 20.82 -18.28
C LYS A 113 19.01 19.74 -19.28
N TRP A 114 18.04 18.86 -18.94
CA TRP A 114 17.59 17.75 -19.77
C TRP A 114 16.52 18.15 -20.78
N GLY A 115 16.11 19.42 -20.79
CA GLY A 115 15.14 19.99 -21.74
C GLY A 115 13.71 19.99 -21.22
N PRO A 116 12.79 20.58 -21.97
CA PRO A 116 11.42 20.70 -21.54
C PRO A 116 10.70 19.34 -21.59
N VAL A 117 9.80 19.12 -20.63
CA VAL A 117 8.82 18.04 -20.67
C VAL A 117 7.85 18.30 -21.83
N LYS A 118 7.53 17.28 -22.62
CA LYS A 118 6.55 17.40 -23.70
C LYS A 118 5.16 17.69 -23.15
N PRO A 119 4.45 18.71 -23.66
CA PRO A 119 3.15 19.11 -23.11
C PRO A 119 2.09 17.99 -23.12
N ALA A 120 2.10 17.11 -24.11
CA ALA A 120 1.17 15.98 -24.18
C ALA A 120 1.39 15.01 -23.01
N TYR A 121 2.66 14.63 -22.74
CA TYR A 121 3.00 13.79 -21.61
C TYR A 121 2.59 14.43 -20.28
N ALA A 122 2.93 15.70 -20.06
CA ALA A 122 2.54 16.40 -18.84
C ALA A 122 1.02 16.46 -18.63
N SER A 123 0.27 16.68 -19.71
CA SER A 123 -1.21 16.69 -19.68
C SER A 123 -1.78 15.31 -19.30
N ASP A 124 -1.23 14.24 -19.86
CA ASP A 124 -1.67 12.86 -19.56
C ASP A 124 -1.34 12.48 -18.12
N MET A 125 -0.15 12.83 -17.63
CA MET A 125 0.24 12.55 -16.25
C MET A 125 -0.64 13.29 -15.24
N GLN A 126 -0.97 14.55 -15.52
CA GLN A 126 -1.93 15.29 -14.69
C GLN A 126 -3.32 14.67 -14.74
N LYS A 127 -3.80 14.30 -15.94
CA LYS A 127 -5.16 13.78 -16.15
C LYS A 127 -5.35 12.40 -15.49
N TYR A 128 -4.44 11.47 -15.73
CA TYR A 128 -4.63 10.06 -15.38
C TYR A 128 -4.05 9.69 -14.02
N TYR A 129 -3.07 10.48 -13.51
CA TYR A 129 -2.33 10.14 -12.28
C TYR A 129 -2.34 11.27 -11.24
N ASN A 130 -2.96 12.41 -11.55
CA ASN A 130 -2.88 13.63 -10.73
C ASN A 130 -1.43 13.96 -10.34
N ALA A 131 -0.50 13.71 -11.26
CA ALA A 131 0.91 13.83 -10.99
C ALA A 131 1.38 15.30 -11.05
N THR A 132 2.18 15.70 -10.07
CA THR A 132 2.92 16.96 -10.08
C THR A 132 4.17 16.78 -10.94
N ILE A 133 4.38 17.63 -11.94
CA ILE A 133 5.61 17.65 -12.72
C ILE A 133 6.27 19.01 -12.55
N ASP A 134 7.51 19.02 -12.07
CA ASP A 134 8.28 20.27 -11.92
C ASP A 134 9.71 20.10 -12.46
N MET A 135 10.24 21.20 -13.00
CA MET A 135 11.58 21.27 -13.53
C MET A 135 12.42 22.18 -12.64
N LEU A 136 13.39 21.59 -12.00
CA LEU A 136 14.27 22.25 -11.03
C LEU A 136 15.72 22.34 -11.55
N ASN A 137 16.53 23.18 -10.93
CA ASN A 137 17.97 23.15 -11.12
C ASN A 137 18.55 22.23 -10.05
N ILE A 138 18.64 20.95 -10.32
CA ILE A 138 19.13 19.96 -9.34
C ILE A 138 20.62 20.12 -9.14
N PHE A 139 21.36 20.30 -10.22
CA PHE A 139 22.80 20.50 -10.17
C PHE A 139 23.17 21.71 -9.30
N ASN A 140 23.99 21.50 -8.29
CA ASN A 140 24.42 22.49 -7.28
C ASN A 140 23.31 23.10 -6.39
N ASN A 141 22.09 22.52 -6.37
CA ASN A 141 20.98 23.01 -5.56
C ASN A 141 20.24 21.87 -4.85
N VAL A 142 20.93 20.80 -4.48
CA VAL A 142 20.35 19.59 -3.87
C VAL A 142 19.48 19.93 -2.67
N ASP A 143 19.94 20.80 -1.77
CA ASP A 143 19.16 21.20 -0.59
C ASP A 143 17.84 21.91 -0.96
N SER A 144 17.85 22.74 -2.00
CA SER A 144 16.64 23.42 -2.48
C SER A 144 15.63 22.43 -3.06
N VAL A 145 16.11 21.42 -3.78
CA VAL A 145 15.28 20.34 -4.34
C VAL A 145 14.72 19.48 -3.23
N GLN A 146 15.53 19.10 -2.23
CA GLN A 146 15.06 18.36 -1.07
C GLN A 146 13.97 19.13 -0.32
N ASN A 147 14.14 20.45 -0.15
CA ASN A 147 13.13 21.30 0.48
C ASN A 147 11.82 21.36 -0.33
N ALA A 148 11.90 21.39 -1.67
CA ALA A 148 10.71 21.36 -2.53
C ALA A 148 9.97 20.01 -2.42
N LEU A 149 10.70 18.90 -2.42
CA LEU A 149 10.13 17.56 -2.17
C LEU A 149 9.48 17.45 -0.80
N ASN A 150 10.12 17.97 0.24
CA ASN A 150 9.56 17.98 1.59
C ASN A 150 8.28 18.83 1.67
N ALA A 151 8.25 19.98 0.99
CA ALA A 151 7.06 20.83 0.93
C ALA A 151 5.92 20.13 0.20
N TRP A 152 6.19 19.50 -0.94
CA TRP A 152 5.23 18.70 -1.67
C TRP A 152 4.71 17.52 -0.82
N ALA A 153 5.59 16.78 -0.13
CA ALA A 153 5.20 15.68 0.73
C ALA A 153 4.28 16.13 1.87
N LYS A 154 4.58 17.27 2.50
CA LYS A 154 3.72 17.88 3.53
C LYS A 154 2.35 18.24 2.99
N GLU A 155 2.29 18.87 1.83
CA GLU A 155 1.03 19.25 1.19
C GLU A 155 0.18 18.03 0.86
N MET A 156 0.77 17.04 0.17
CA MET A 156 0.07 15.82 -0.26
C MET A 156 -0.44 14.97 0.91
N THR A 157 0.23 15.01 2.05
CA THR A 157 -0.12 14.19 3.22
C THR A 157 -0.75 14.98 4.36
N ASN A 158 -1.15 16.25 4.16
CA ASN A 158 -1.64 17.13 5.22
C ASN A 158 -0.72 17.17 6.45
N ASN A 159 0.60 17.30 6.21
CA ASN A 159 1.68 17.32 7.20
C ASN A 159 1.92 16.00 7.97
N VAL A 160 1.40 14.87 7.52
CA VAL A 160 1.71 13.56 8.10
C VAL A 160 3.17 13.18 7.81
N VAL A 161 3.63 13.41 6.57
CA VAL A 161 5.03 13.22 6.18
C VAL A 161 5.70 14.58 6.07
N SER A 162 6.67 14.85 6.94
CA SER A 162 7.39 16.12 6.98
C SER A 162 8.70 16.15 6.20
N GLU A 163 9.28 14.97 5.96
CA GLU A 163 10.52 14.79 5.22
C GLU A 163 10.39 13.64 4.26
N PHE A 164 10.72 13.88 2.99
CA PHE A 164 10.79 12.83 1.99
C PHE A 164 12.21 12.26 1.98
N PRO A 165 12.39 11.00 2.40
CA PRO A 165 13.73 10.43 2.60
C PRO A 165 14.35 10.02 1.26
N MET A 166 14.87 10.95 0.51
CA MET A 166 15.51 10.68 -0.76
C MET A 166 16.92 11.30 -0.81
N GLY A 167 17.89 10.46 -1.12
CA GLY A 167 19.27 10.92 -1.36
C GLY A 167 19.40 11.52 -2.76
N ILE A 168 19.14 12.82 -2.88
CA ILE A 168 19.37 13.54 -4.14
C ILE A 168 20.86 13.88 -4.23
N HIS A 169 21.44 13.67 -5.41
CA HIS A 169 22.84 13.98 -5.72
C HIS A 169 22.93 15.02 -6.82
N ASN A 170 24.11 15.64 -6.96
CA ASN A 170 24.35 16.68 -7.98
C ASN A 170 24.18 16.20 -9.43
N ASP A 171 24.33 14.91 -9.67
CA ASP A 171 24.19 14.27 -10.97
C ASP A 171 22.79 13.65 -11.21
N THR A 172 21.90 13.74 -10.24
CA THR A 172 20.51 13.29 -10.38
C THR A 172 19.83 14.03 -11.54
N LYS A 173 19.28 13.30 -12.47
CA LYS A 173 18.60 13.82 -13.67
C LYS A 173 17.11 13.98 -13.45
N MET A 174 16.54 12.98 -12.80
CA MET A 174 15.09 12.87 -12.56
C MET A 174 14.83 12.12 -11.25
N VAL A 175 13.83 12.59 -10.54
CA VAL A 175 13.29 11.93 -9.36
C VAL A 175 11.82 11.63 -9.61
N VAL A 176 11.44 10.35 -9.57
CA VAL A 176 10.05 9.94 -9.49
C VAL A 176 9.72 9.72 -8.02
N ALA A 177 8.98 10.65 -7.44
CA ALA A 177 8.59 10.57 -6.04
C ALA A 177 7.12 10.19 -5.92
N ASN A 178 6.87 9.18 -5.12
CA ASN A 178 5.55 8.72 -4.81
C ASN A 178 5.36 8.68 -3.29
N ILE A 179 4.24 9.20 -2.82
CA ILE A 179 3.91 9.25 -1.40
C ILE A 179 2.53 8.70 -1.15
N ASN A 180 2.43 7.84 -0.15
CA ASN A 180 1.19 7.21 0.25
C ASN A 180 0.95 7.42 1.73
N CYS A 181 -0.20 7.95 2.03
CA CYS A 181 -0.67 8.09 3.39
C CYS A 181 -2.05 7.47 3.52
N TYR A 182 -2.25 6.69 4.55
CA TYR A 182 -3.53 6.15 4.93
C TYR A 182 -3.80 6.45 6.40
N GLU A 183 -4.89 7.13 6.67
CA GLU A 183 -5.44 7.29 7.99
C GLU A 183 -6.87 6.76 7.99
N GLY A 184 -7.14 5.69 8.73
CA GLY A 184 -8.48 5.11 8.87
C GLY A 184 -8.81 4.81 10.32
N LYS A 185 -9.91 5.34 10.82
CA LYS A 185 -10.46 4.94 12.11
C LYS A 185 -11.19 3.61 11.95
N TRP A 186 -10.99 2.69 12.89
CA TRP A 186 -11.80 1.47 12.91
C TRP A 186 -13.29 1.79 12.98
N ALA A 187 -14.11 1.05 12.25
CA ALA A 187 -15.57 1.11 12.41
C ALA A 187 -15.97 0.67 13.82
N TYR A 188 -15.21 -0.28 14.38
CA TYR A 188 -15.35 -0.81 15.75
C TYR A 188 -14.02 -0.62 16.49
N PRO A 189 -13.78 0.56 17.12
CA PRO A 189 -12.52 0.84 17.81
C PRO A 189 -12.30 -0.11 19.00
N PHE A 190 -11.05 -0.46 19.26
CA PHE A 190 -10.71 -1.21 20.46
C PHE A 190 -10.79 -0.32 21.69
N ASN A 191 -11.20 -0.91 22.83
CA ASN A 191 -11.13 -0.22 24.10
C ASN A 191 -9.72 -0.32 24.70
N PRO A 192 -9.01 0.81 24.91
CA PRO A 192 -7.66 0.77 25.48
C PRO A 192 -7.58 0.12 26.88
N ALA A 193 -8.69 0.06 27.63
CA ALA A 193 -8.72 -0.62 28.91
C ALA A 193 -8.56 -2.15 28.80
N TYR A 194 -8.80 -2.72 27.62
CA TYR A 194 -8.63 -4.14 27.34
C TYR A 194 -7.35 -4.44 26.53
N THR A 195 -6.47 -3.45 26.39
CA THR A 195 -5.14 -3.65 25.79
C THR A 195 -4.16 -4.04 26.88
N GLU A 196 -3.58 -5.22 26.76
CA GLU A 196 -2.68 -5.78 27.75
C GLU A 196 -1.43 -6.42 27.12
N LEU A 197 -0.42 -6.70 27.92
CA LEU A 197 0.78 -7.40 27.50
C LEU A 197 0.46 -8.87 27.24
N GLN A 198 0.65 -9.32 26.00
CA GLN A 198 0.54 -10.73 25.60
C GLN A 198 1.77 -11.19 24.81
N SER A 199 1.96 -12.51 24.75
CA SER A 199 3.09 -13.12 24.04
C SER A 199 2.89 -13.08 22.54
N PHE A 200 3.86 -12.56 21.79
CA PHE A 200 3.98 -12.71 20.36
C PHE A 200 5.16 -13.62 20.02
N TYR A 201 4.92 -14.65 19.21
CA TYR A 201 5.90 -15.65 18.80
C TYR A 201 6.52 -15.24 17.48
N ASN A 202 7.70 -14.61 17.54
CA ASN A 202 8.43 -14.10 16.37
C ASN A 202 8.88 -15.23 15.45
N ILE A 203 9.11 -14.89 14.17
CA ILE A 203 9.58 -15.86 13.16
C ILE A 203 10.96 -16.45 13.49
N ASP A 204 11.78 -15.76 14.27
CA ASP A 204 13.09 -16.23 14.74
C ASP A 204 12.99 -17.17 15.95
N GLY A 205 11.79 -17.58 16.33
CA GLY A 205 11.52 -18.48 17.47
C GLY A 205 11.54 -17.79 18.83
N LYS A 206 11.82 -16.50 18.90
CA LYS A 206 11.78 -15.73 20.16
C LYS A 206 10.37 -15.30 20.50
N THR A 207 10.07 -15.24 21.79
CA THR A 207 8.83 -14.71 22.30
C THR A 207 9.05 -13.31 22.86
N LYS A 208 8.15 -12.38 22.53
CA LYS A 208 8.16 -11.00 23.06
C LYS A 208 6.81 -10.68 23.68
N GLN A 209 6.81 -9.96 24.80
CA GLN A 209 5.60 -9.38 25.38
C GLN A 209 5.29 -8.06 24.65
N VAL A 210 4.09 -7.96 24.08
CA VAL A 210 3.66 -6.82 23.28
C VAL A 210 2.28 -6.35 23.71
N MET A 211 2.00 -5.06 23.61
CA MET A 211 0.68 -4.51 23.85
C MET A 211 -0.28 -5.06 22.81
N THR A 212 -1.26 -5.83 23.26
CA THR A 212 -2.22 -6.55 22.41
C THR A 212 -3.63 -6.08 22.73
N MET A 213 -4.29 -5.58 21.73
CA MET A 213 -5.68 -5.11 21.77
C MET A 213 -6.64 -6.28 21.67
N SER A 214 -7.79 -6.21 22.34
CA SER A 214 -8.86 -7.22 22.24
C SER A 214 -10.21 -6.56 21.95
N ASN A 215 -11.03 -7.27 21.17
CA ASN A 215 -12.41 -6.88 20.89
C ASN A 215 -13.26 -8.11 20.57
N THR A 216 -14.60 -7.96 20.66
CA THR A 216 -15.58 -8.96 20.24
C THR A 216 -16.63 -8.24 19.41
N GLU A 217 -16.74 -8.62 18.12
CA GLU A 217 -17.62 -7.94 17.16
C GLU A 217 -18.17 -8.92 16.12
N GLU A 218 -19.23 -8.51 15.46
CA GLU A 218 -19.78 -9.25 14.30
C GLU A 218 -19.04 -8.86 13.03
N LEU A 219 -18.06 -9.68 12.62
CA LEU A 219 -17.10 -9.42 11.53
C LEU A 219 -17.08 -10.53 10.49
N ASN A 220 -16.58 -10.21 9.29
CA ASN A 220 -16.25 -11.20 8.28
C ASN A 220 -15.01 -11.97 8.73
N ALA A 221 -15.14 -13.29 8.87
CA ALA A 221 -14.04 -14.16 9.30
C ALA A 221 -14.11 -15.53 8.61
N PHE A 222 -12.95 -16.18 8.53
CA PHE A 222 -12.81 -17.55 8.09
C PHE A 222 -11.72 -18.26 8.91
N VAL A 223 -12.01 -19.47 9.35
CA VAL A 223 -11.08 -20.30 10.09
C VAL A 223 -11.16 -21.73 9.57
N ASP A 224 -10.01 -22.25 9.15
CA ASP A 224 -9.86 -23.67 8.85
C ASP A 224 -8.56 -24.22 9.46
N LYS A 225 -8.13 -25.41 9.03
CA LYS A 225 -6.89 -26.05 9.50
C LYS A 225 -5.60 -25.35 9.01
N GLU A 226 -5.69 -24.52 7.96
CA GLU A 226 -4.53 -23.89 7.30
C GLU A 226 -4.43 -22.40 7.59
N LEU A 227 -5.58 -21.69 7.62
CA LEU A 227 -5.63 -20.24 7.73
C LEU A 227 -6.64 -19.77 8.77
N LYS A 228 -6.31 -18.64 9.40
CA LYS A 228 -7.25 -17.81 10.13
C LYS A 228 -7.29 -16.44 9.45
N MET A 229 -8.46 -15.98 9.08
CA MET A 229 -8.67 -14.73 8.38
C MET A 229 -9.72 -13.88 9.09
N LEU A 230 -9.48 -12.58 9.15
CA LEU A 230 -10.37 -11.61 9.77
C LEU A 230 -10.35 -10.32 8.94
N GLU A 231 -11.51 -9.70 8.75
CA GLU A 231 -11.65 -8.41 8.09
C GLU A 231 -12.15 -7.35 9.07
N LEU A 232 -11.34 -6.30 9.26
CA LEU A 232 -11.63 -5.17 10.12
C LEU A 232 -12.02 -3.96 9.26
N PRO A 233 -13.28 -3.51 9.27
CA PRO A 233 -13.70 -2.35 8.49
C PRO A 233 -13.21 -1.04 9.11
N TYR A 234 -12.89 -0.07 8.23
CA TYR A 234 -12.64 1.32 8.61
C TYR A 234 -13.86 2.19 8.32
N GLY A 235 -14.05 3.22 9.13
CA GLY A 235 -15.05 4.25 8.92
C GLY A 235 -16.42 3.70 8.57
N GLN A 236 -16.95 4.15 7.46
CA GLN A 236 -18.25 3.70 6.95
C GLN A 236 -18.20 2.36 6.20
N GLY A 237 -17.03 1.72 6.09
CA GLY A 237 -16.86 0.41 5.46
C GLY A 237 -16.42 0.44 3.99
N TYR A 238 -16.10 1.60 3.44
CA TYR A 238 -15.49 1.67 2.09
C TYR A 238 -14.07 1.09 2.04
N TYR A 239 -13.43 0.96 3.18
CA TYR A 239 -12.10 0.38 3.32
C TYR A 239 -12.08 -0.66 4.42
N SER A 240 -11.21 -1.65 4.30
CA SER A 240 -10.99 -2.67 5.33
C SER A 240 -9.53 -3.11 5.40
N MET A 241 -9.12 -3.57 6.58
CA MET A 241 -7.90 -4.35 6.74
C MET A 241 -8.25 -5.83 6.78
N MET A 242 -7.74 -6.59 5.83
CA MET A 242 -7.76 -8.04 5.86
C MET A 242 -6.50 -8.54 6.55
N LEU A 243 -6.68 -9.42 7.53
CA LEU A 243 -5.62 -10.07 8.28
C LEU A 243 -5.65 -11.56 7.98
N VAL A 244 -4.51 -12.15 7.61
CA VAL A 244 -4.39 -13.57 7.29
C VAL A 244 -3.21 -14.18 8.03
N MET A 245 -3.49 -15.15 8.89
CA MET A 245 -2.49 -15.82 9.70
C MET A 245 -2.48 -17.31 9.37
N PRO A 246 -1.36 -17.84 8.84
CA PRO A 246 -1.24 -19.28 8.59
C PRO A 246 -1.13 -20.06 9.91
N THR A 247 -1.63 -21.28 9.92
CA THR A 247 -1.44 -22.19 11.05
C THR A 247 0.03 -22.60 11.19
N GLU A 248 0.72 -22.81 10.08
CA GLU A 248 2.16 -23.08 9.99
C GLU A 248 2.89 -21.81 9.54
N THR A 249 3.71 -21.23 10.42
CA THR A 249 4.40 -19.95 10.17
C THR A 249 5.37 -20.03 8.97
N GLU A 250 5.93 -21.19 8.71
CA GLU A 250 6.86 -21.46 7.60
C GLU A 250 6.22 -21.28 6.22
N LYS A 251 4.89 -21.35 6.15
CA LYS A 251 4.13 -21.13 4.91
C LYS A 251 3.85 -19.65 4.63
N LEU A 252 4.20 -18.73 5.53
CA LEU A 252 3.80 -17.32 5.43
C LEU A 252 4.20 -16.68 4.11
N ASP A 253 5.48 -16.79 3.71
CA ASP A 253 5.99 -16.15 2.50
C ASP A 253 5.36 -16.77 1.23
N SER A 254 5.15 -18.09 1.22
CA SER A 254 4.47 -18.77 0.12
C SER A 254 2.99 -18.34 0.01
N ILE A 255 2.31 -18.17 1.15
CA ILE A 255 0.92 -17.69 1.20
C ILE A 255 0.85 -16.23 0.73
N ALA A 256 1.79 -15.39 1.16
CA ALA A 256 1.85 -13.99 0.73
C ALA A 256 2.08 -13.84 -0.78
N ALA A 257 3.00 -14.63 -1.34
CA ALA A 257 3.31 -14.61 -2.78
C ALA A 257 2.15 -15.09 -3.67
N ASN A 258 1.27 -15.95 -3.14
CA ASN A 258 0.13 -16.52 -3.85
C ASN A 258 -1.22 -16.05 -3.27
N ALA A 259 -1.23 -14.90 -2.62
CA ALA A 259 -2.41 -14.37 -1.97
C ALA A 259 -3.53 -14.09 -2.97
N ASP A 260 -4.67 -14.70 -2.78
CA ASP A 260 -5.90 -14.39 -3.53
C ASP A 260 -6.87 -13.67 -2.60
N TRP A 261 -6.60 -12.38 -2.39
CA TRP A 261 -7.33 -11.53 -1.47
C TRP A 261 -8.83 -11.45 -1.77
N TRP A 262 -9.20 -11.53 -3.05
CA TRP A 262 -10.60 -11.52 -3.45
C TRP A 262 -11.31 -12.83 -3.08
N THR A 263 -10.76 -13.96 -3.49
CA THR A 263 -11.31 -15.28 -3.12
C THR A 263 -11.33 -15.49 -1.60
N TRP A 264 -10.34 -14.99 -0.89
CA TRP A 264 -10.34 -15.04 0.58
C TRP A 264 -11.47 -14.22 1.19
N HIS A 265 -11.70 -13.01 0.67
CA HIS A 265 -12.85 -12.21 1.09
C HIS A 265 -14.18 -12.93 0.85
N GLU A 266 -14.37 -13.54 -0.32
CA GLU A 266 -15.59 -14.29 -0.64
C GLU A 266 -15.81 -15.52 0.25
N LYS A 267 -14.75 -16.14 0.77
CA LYS A 267 -14.83 -17.25 1.73
C LYS A 267 -15.19 -16.81 3.14
N MET A 268 -14.96 -15.57 3.49
CA MET A 268 -15.31 -15.07 4.82
C MET A 268 -16.83 -14.98 4.96
N THR A 269 -17.30 -15.24 6.16
CA THR A 269 -18.72 -15.08 6.50
C THR A 269 -18.85 -14.23 7.75
N LYS A 270 -19.92 -13.45 7.81
CA LYS A 270 -20.21 -12.58 8.96
C LYS A 270 -20.60 -13.44 10.17
N ARG A 271 -19.89 -13.25 11.28
CA ARG A 271 -20.09 -13.99 12.52
C ARG A 271 -19.54 -13.24 13.71
N GLU A 272 -19.96 -13.58 14.89
CA GLU A 272 -19.38 -13.06 16.14
C GLU A 272 -17.98 -13.65 16.34
N VAL A 273 -16.99 -12.75 16.49
CA VAL A 273 -15.57 -13.09 16.61
C VAL A 273 -14.97 -12.36 17.79
N SER A 274 -14.46 -13.10 18.77
CA SER A 274 -13.51 -12.57 19.74
C SER A 274 -12.11 -12.65 19.18
N PHE A 275 -11.37 -11.55 19.18
CA PHE A 275 -10.06 -11.53 18.59
C PHE A 275 -9.07 -10.64 19.33
N THR A 276 -7.79 -10.96 19.17
CA THR A 276 -6.69 -10.14 19.66
C THR A 276 -5.75 -9.77 18.55
N LEU A 277 -5.32 -8.50 18.52
CA LEU A 277 -4.38 -7.96 17.54
C LEU A 277 -3.31 -7.13 18.27
N PRO A 278 -2.02 -7.41 18.10
CA PRO A 278 -0.98 -6.59 18.70
C PRO A 278 -0.99 -5.18 18.06
N ARG A 279 -0.63 -4.15 18.85
CA ARG A 279 -0.21 -2.87 18.26
C ARG A 279 1.07 -3.12 17.48
N PHE A 280 1.17 -2.53 16.28
CA PHE A 280 2.40 -2.60 15.50
C PHE A 280 2.61 -1.34 14.68
N SER A 281 3.88 -1.07 14.41
CA SER A 281 4.30 -0.04 13.47
C SER A 281 5.32 -0.62 12.51
N ILE A 282 5.15 -0.33 11.24
CA ILE A 282 6.07 -0.72 10.17
C ILE A 282 6.49 0.54 9.45
N ASN A 283 7.79 0.68 9.25
CA ASN A 283 8.36 1.69 8.37
C ASN A 283 9.30 0.97 7.41
N THR A 284 8.94 0.96 6.13
CA THR A 284 9.73 0.30 5.09
C THR A 284 10.15 1.33 4.06
N ASN A 285 11.44 1.38 3.79
CA ASN A 285 12.02 2.17 2.72
C ASN A 285 12.51 1.21 1.64
N TRP A 286 11.91 1.30 0.46
CA TRP A 286 12.30 0.55 -0.72
C TRP A 286 13.20 1.43 -1.57
N TYR A 287 14.49 1.10 -1.59
CA TYR A 287 15.50 1.77 -2.41
C TYR A 287 15.88 0.89 -3.59
N HIS A 288 16.30 1.49 -4.69
CA HIS A 288 16.81 0.79 -5.87
C HIS A 288 15.78 -0.21 -6.45
N ILE A 289 14.51 0.24 -6.54
CA ILE A 289 13.43 -0.58 -7.12
C ILE A 289 13.71 -0.83 -8.60
N GLU A 290 14.41 0.09 -9.26
CA GLU A 290 14.86 -0.04 -10.65
C GLU A 290 15.70 -1.29 -10.91
N ASP A 291 16.44 -1.78 -9.91
CA ASP A 291 17.27 -2.99 -10.02
C ASP A 291 16.42 -4.28 -10.09
N LEU A 292 15.15 -4.20 -9.67
CA LEU A 292 14.22 -5.33 -9.62
C LEU A 292 13.31 -5.43 -10.85
N LEU A 293 13.40 -4.50 -11.78
CA LEU A 293 12.55 -4.48 -12.97
C LEU A 293 12.60 -5.80 -13.77
N PRO A 294 13.78 -6.43 -14.01
CA PRO A 294 13.83 -7.71 -14.72
C PRO A 294 13.09 -8.84 -13.99
N GLU A 295 13.16 -8.91 -12.66
CA GLU A 295 12.44 -9.90 -11.85
C GLU A 295 10.93 -9.70 -11.94
N LEU A 296 10.49 -8.46 -12.17
CA LEU A 296 9.10 -8.10 -12.43
C LEU A 296 8.68 -8.36 -13.89
N GLY A 297 9.61 -8.82 -14.76
CA GLY A 297 9.36 -9.06 -16.19
C GLY A 297 9.35 -7.77 -17.01
N MET A 298 9.95 -6.72 -16.50
CA MET A 298 10.15 -5.43 -17.18
C MET A 298 11.56 -5.35 -17.76
N PRO A 299 11.82 -4.46 -18.75
CA PRO A 299 13.18 -4.20 -19.22
C PRO A 299 14.09 -3.67 -18.11
N GLU A 300 15.41 -3.82 -18.28
CA GLU A 300 16.37 -3.22 -17.37
C GLU A 300 16.25 -1.68 -17.35
N ALA A 301 16.52 -1.05 -16.22
CA ALA A 301 16.35 0.39 -16.05
C ALA A 301 17.19 1.20 -17.05
N MET A 302 18.40 0.70 -17.42
CA MET A 302 19.28 1.33 -18.40
C MET A 302 18.71 1.32 -19.82
N GLU A 303 17.76 0.44 -20.12
CA GLU A 303 17.08 0.36 -21.43
C GLU A 303 15.86 1.30 -21.52
N LEU A 304 15.43 1.87 -20.39
CA LEU A 304 14.23 2.69 -20.32
C LEU A 304 14.54 4.13 -20.70
N HIS A 305 14.27 4.48 -21.94
CA HIS A 305 14.45 5.81 -22.50
C HIS A 305 13.12 6.55 -22.55
N LEU A 306 13.00 7.65 -21.80
CA LEU A 306 11.76 8.42 -21.68
C LEU A 306 11.56 9.43 -22.83
N GLU A 307 11.78 9.00 -24.06
CA GLU A 307 11.76 9.89 -25.22
C GLU A 307 10.38 10.51 -25.51
N LYS A 308 9.29 9.86 -25.09
CA LYS A 308 7.95 10.44 -25.20
C LYS A 308 7.68 11.50 -24.14
N ALA A 309 8.39 11.46 -23.01
CA ALA A 309 8.32 12.48 -21.98
C ALA A 309 9.27 13.65 -22.29
N MET A 310 10.52 13.35 -22.66
CA MET A 310 11.59 14.32 -22.88
C MET A 310 12.59 13.81 -23.93
N PRO A 311 12.97 14.66 -24.92
CA PRO A 311 13.78 14.21 -26.07
C PRO A 311 15.20 13.74 -25.71
N ASN A 312 15.74 14.14 -24.57
CA ASN A 312 17.13 13.89 -24.17
C ASN A 312 17.27 13.00 -22.93
N MET A 313 16.17 12.44 -22.41
CA MET A 313 16.22 11.58 -21.24
C MET A 313 16.47 10.14 -21.65
N THR A 314 17.67 9.67 -21.38
CA THR A 314 18.15 8.35 -21.82
C THR A 314 18.26 7.33 -20.70
N GLN A 315 17.92 7.70 -19.46
CA GLN A 315 18.11 6.80 -18.32
C GLN A 315 17.21 7.19 -17.14
N LEU A 316 16.63 6.17 -16.49
CA LEU A 316 15.99 6.28 -15.20
C LEU A 316 17.06 6.27 -14.09
N ASP A 317 17.07 7.25 -13.20
CA ASP A 317 18.12 7.34 -12.19
C ASP A 317 17.77 6.60 -10.89
N MET A 318 16.56 6.82 -10.34
CA MET A 318 16.22 6.29 -9.03
C MET A 318 14.70 6.11 -8.86
N MET A 319 14.32 4.96 -8.33
CA MET A 319 12.96 4.68 -7.88
C MET A 319 12.95 4.38 -6.38
N HIS A 320 12.10 5.07 -5.66
CA HIS A 320 12.00 4.94 -4.21
C HIS A 320 10.54 4.96 -3.75
N GLN A 321 10.20 4.08 -2.82
CA GLN A 321 8.95 4.13 -2.08
C GLN A 321 9.20 4.08 -0.57
N THR A 322 8.59 4.98 0.17
CA THR A 322 8.49 4.89 1.63
C THR A 322 7.05 4.60 2.03
N VAL A 323 6.88 3.61 2.89
CA VAL A 323 5.59 3.27 3.48
C VAL A 323 5.73 3.21 4.99
N ALA A 324 4.95 4.02 5.68
CA ALA A 324 4.84 3.99 7.14
C ALA A 324 3.39 3.67 7.54
N LEU A 325 3.22 2.69 8.41
CA LEU A 325 1.92 2.24 8.88
C LEU A 325 1.99 2.00 10.39
N THR A 326 1.04 2.53 11.14
CA THR A 326 0.86 2.25 12.57
C THR A 326 -0.56 1.80 12.82
N VAL A 327 -0.71 0.71 13.57
CA VAL A 327 -1.99 0.12 13.95
C VAL A 327 -2.12 0.18 15.46
N ASP A 328 -3.18 0.85 15.92
CA ASP A 328 -3.55 1.00 17.32
C ASP A 328 -5.07 0.84 17.54
N GLU A 329 -5.55 1.14 18.73
CA GLU A 329 -6.95 0.99 19.12
C GLU A 329 -7.92 1.85 18.33
N SER A 330 -7.47 2.97 17.82
CA SER A 330 -8.33 3.93 17.11
C SER A 330 -8.44 3.60 15.62
N GLY A 331 -7.46 2.88 15.08
CA GLY A 331 -7.39 2.62 13.66
C GLY A 331 -5.98 2.39 13.15
N THR A 332 -5.80 2.71 11.88
CA THR A 332 -4.49 2.83 11.26
C THR A 332 -4.16 4.30 11.11
N LYS A 333 -3.07 4.78 11.73
CA LYS A 333 -2.75 6.20 11.84
C LYS A 333 -1.28 6.56 11.98
N ALA A 334 -1.03 7.86 11.76
CA ALA A 334 -0.04 8.64 12.50
C ALA A 334 -0.75 9.38 13.66
N VAL A 335 -0.82 8.72 14.84
CA VAL A 335 -1.14 9.23 16.21
C VAL A 335 -2.39 10.10 16.48
N THR A 336 -3.36 9.65 17.25
CA THR A 336 -3.96 10.17 18.54
C THR A 336 -5.22 9.40 18.99
N ILE A 337 -5.49 9.37 20.31
CA ILE A 337 -6.32 8.45 21.09
C ILE A 337 -7.73 9.00 21.38
N SER A 338 -8.75 8.11 21.40
CA SER A 338 -9.98 8.24 22.24
C SER A 338 -10.79 6.93 22.27
N SER A 339 -11.37 6.61 23.42
CA SER A 339 -11.99 5.31 23.79
C SER A 339 -13.51 5.33 23.89
N ILE A 340 -14.21 4.18 23.77
CA ILE A 340 -15.41 3.76 24.55
C ILE A 340 -15.77 2.29 24.26
N SER A 341 -16.33 1.59 25.28
CA SER A 341 -16.48 0.15 25.47
C SER A 341 -17.90 -0.42 25.35
N GLY A 342 -18.02 -1.76 25.26
CA GLY A 342 -19.25 -2.53 25.56
C GLY A 342 -19.09 -4.05 25.34
N ASP A 343 -19.51 -4.85 26.36
CA ASP A 343 -19.43 -6.31 26.42
C ASP A 343 -20.72 -7.02 26.00
N VAL A 344 -20.68 -8.25 25.42
CA VAL A 344 -21.43 -9.47 25.83
C VAL A 344 -20.99 -10.70 25.01
N ALA A 345 -20.77 -11.87 25.65
CA ALA A 345 -20.36 -13.14 25.02
C ALA A 345 -21.54 -14.06 24.66
N SER A 346 -21.46 -14.76 23.52
CA SER A 346 -22.44 -15.71 23.01
C SER A 346 -21.83 -17.09 22.69
N ALA A 347 -22.65 -18.14 22.67
CA ALA A 347 -22.26 -19.57 22.69
C ALA A 347 -21.70 -20.16 21.35
N ASN A 348 -21.50 -19.33 20.29
CA ASN A 348 -20.94 -19.74 18.99
C ASN A 348 -19.77 -18.84 18.56
N GLU A 349 -19.05 -18.31 19.49
CA GLU A 349 -17.95 -17.37 19.31
C GLU A 349 -16.70 -18.04 18.73
N ILE A 350 -16.16 -17.47 17.66
CA ILE A 350 -14.85 -17.86 17.13
C ILE A 350 -13.77 -16.99 17.78
N TYR A 351 -12.72 -17.63 18.28
CA TYR A 351 -11.56 -16.91 18.82
C TYR A 351 -10.38 -16.92 17.84
N ILE A 352 -9.90 -15.72 17.50
CA ILE A 352 -8.71 -15.52 16.64
C ILE A 352 -7.69 -14.66 17.39
N SER A 353 -6.51 -15.21 17.67
CA SER A 353 -5.39 -14.44 18.22
C SER A 353 -4.29 -14.29 17.20
N PHE A 354 -3.96 -13.04 16.81
CA PHE A 354 -2.83 -12.71 15.93
C PHE A 354 -1.54 -12.62 16.74
N ASN A 355 -1.13 -13.71 17.35
CA ASN A 355 0.01 -13.81 18.27
C ASN A 355 1.28 -14.41 17.64
N LYS A 356 1.31 -14.61 16.35
CA LYS A 356 2.44 -15.11 15.55
C LYS A 356 2.42 -14.48 14.14
N PRO A 357 3.43 -14.70 13.29
CA PRO A 357 3.52 -14.08 11.97
C PRO A 357 2.24 -14.14 11.15
N PHE A 358 1.85 -12.99 10.59
CA PHE A 358 0.67 -12.83 9.75
C PHE A 358 0.94 -11.83 8.62
N ILE A 359 0.13 -11.90 7.57
CA ILE A 359 0.08 -10.90 6.50
C ILE A 359 -1.18 -10.07 6.63
N PHE A 360 -1.13 -8.86 6.08
CA PHE A 360 -2.28 -7.97 6.03
C PHE A 360 -2.37 -7.25 4.68
N ALA A 361 -3.58 -6.83 4.33
CA ALA A 361 -3.81 -5.91 3.23
C ALA A 361 -4.87 -4.88 3.62
N ILE A 362 -4.65 -3.61 3.24
CA ILE A 362 -5.68 -2.57 3.28
C ILE A 362 -6.27 -2.48 1.88
N ARG A 363 -7.58 -2.67 1.80
CA ARG A 363 -8.33 -2.77 0.56
C ARG A 363 -9.37 -1.66 0.46
N GLU A 364 -9.54 -1.10 -0.74
CA GLU A 364 -10.72 -0.34 -1.10
C GLU A 364 -11.82 -1.32 -1.52
N ASN A 365 -12.96 -1.28 -0.82
CA ASN A 365 -13.97 -2.35 -0.87
C ASN A 365 -14.90 -2.26 -2.09
N THR A 366 -15.03 -1.10 -2.74
CA THR A 366 -15.91 -0.95 -3.90
C THR A 366 -15.29 -1.45 -5.19
N THR A 367 -13.97 -1.48 -5.30
CA THR A 367 -13.23 -2.01 -6.45
C THR A 367 -12.54 -3.34 -6.16
N GLY A 368 -12.19 -3.58 -4.88
CA GLY A 368 -11.34 -4.69 -4.45
C GLY A 368 -9.84 -4.42 -4.58
N ALA A 369 -9.42 -3.19 -4.87
CA ALA A 369 -8.02 -2.83 -5.05
C ALA A 369 -7.24 -2.84 -3.72
N ILE A 370 -6.06 -3.46 -3.72
CA ILE A 370 -5.14 -3.47 -2.59
C ILE A 370 -4.30 -2.19 -2.60
N LEU A 371 -4.50 -1.34 -1.60
CA LEU A 371 -3.76 -0.09 -1.45
C LEU A 371 -2.44 -0.28 -0.69
N PHE A 372 -2.47 -1.12 0.36
CA PHE A 372 -1.30 -1.49 1.15
C PHE A 372 -1.32 -2.98 1.42
N MET A 373 -0.16 -3.58 1.48
CA MET A 373 0.01 -4.95 1.95
C MET A 373 1.33 -5.12 2.68
N GLY A 374 1.38 -6.09 3.58
CA GLY A 374 2.59 -6.33 4.34
C GLY A 374 2.57 -7.61 5.15
N LYS A 375 3.68 -7.85 5.83
CA LYS A 375 3.83 -8.92 6.81
C LYS A 375 4.38 -8.41 8.14
N VAL A 376 3.83 -8.93 9.22
CA VAL A 376 4.31 -8.76 10.59
C VAL A 376 4.90 -10.09 11.02
N VAL A 377 6.21 -10.16 11.16
CA VAL A 377 6.93 -11.39 11.47
C VAL A 377 7.65 -11.33 12.81
N LYS A 378 7.88 -10.12 13.32
CA LYS A 378 8.42 -9.90 14.67
C LYS A 378 7.95 -8.56 15.27
N LEU A 379 7.77 -8.54 16.57
CA LEU A 379 7.36 -7.37 17.34
C LEU A 379 8.27 -7.14 18.51
#